data_9e80bdb8df2333301fc4de60611f7ff0
#
_entry.id   9e80bdb8df2333301fc4de60611f7ff0
#
_cell.length_a   1.000
_cell.length_b   1.000
_cell.length_c   1.000
_cell.angle_alpha   90.00
_cell.angle_beta   90.00
_cell.angle_gamma   90.00
#
_symmetry.space_group_name_H-M   'P 1'
#
loop_
_entity.id
_entity.type
_entity.pdbx_description
1 polymer ?
#
loop_
_entity_poly.entity_id
_entity_poly.type
_entity_poly.pdbx_seq_one_letter_code
_entity_poly.pdbx_strand_id
1 'polypeptide(L)'
;SPEALLKEIEELEAAGLDVRSRLQISEICPLILPYHVAIDKAREARKGEGKIGTTGRGIGPAYEDKVARRALRVQDLFNPSLFDEKLAEVLDYHNFVLTKYLGAEAVSADEVRDQAMALAPAIAPMVKDVSSNLYAMQQEGKRILFEGAQGALLDVDHGTYPFVTSSNCVAGAASAGAGVGPQQLDYVLGITKAYTTRVGSGPFPTELVDEIGTRLATIGKEFGSVTGRPRRCGWFDGAALKRSVRLNGISGLCITKLDVLDGLETIQLGVGYRVNGEFRDVLPYGAHAVAQAQPVLEELPGWSESTVGITEYDKLPEAARRYLERVAEAVSYTHLTLPTILLV
;
A
#
# COMPACT_ATOMS: atom_id res chain seq x y z
N SER A 1 10.20 11.82 -2.97
CA SER A 1 11.65 12.03 -3.19
C SER A 1 11.87 12.52 -4.61
N PRO A 2 12.34 13.75 -4.80
CA PRO A 2 12.65 14.29 -6.15
C PRO A 2 13.66 13.42 -6.91
N GLU A 3 14.71 12.99 -6.25
CA GLU A 3 15.75 12.15 -6.84
C GLU A 3 15.19 10.81 -7.35
N ALA A 4 14.39 10.12 -6.52
CA ALA A 4 13.79 8.84 -6.91
C ALA A 4 12.82 9.01 -8.08
N LEU A 5 12.03 10.09 -8.08
CA LEU A 5 11.10 10.39 -9.18
C LEU A 5 11.83 10.62 -10.50
N LEU A 6 12.88 11.45 -10.50
CA LEU A 6 13.65 11.72 -11.71
C LEU A 6 14.34 10.49 -12.27
N LYS A 7 14.84 9.61 -11.38
CA LYS A 7 15.41 8.32 -11.79
C LYS A 7 14.36 7.42 -12.47
N GLU A 8 13.16 7.30 -11.91
CA GLU A 8 12.07 6.53 -12.53
C GLU A 8 11.63 7.12 -13.87
N ILE A 9 11.59 8.44 -13.98
CA ILE A 9 11.31 9.13 -15.26
C ILE A 9 12.37 8.78 -16.31
N GLU A 10 13.64 8.83 -15.96
CA GLU A 10 14.75 8.50 -16.86
C GLU A 10 14.69 7.03 -17.33
N GLU A 11 14.38 6.10 -16.42
CA GLU A 11 14.21 4.69 -16.76
C GLU A 11 13.06 4.45 -17.74
N LEU A 12 11.93 5.14 -17.56
CA LEU A 12 10.77 5.04 -18.46
C LEU A 12 11.03 5.72 -19.81
N GLU A 13 11.68 6.87 -19.82
CA GLU A 13 12.06 7.58 -21.06
C GLU A 13 13.09 6.77 -21.86
N ALA A 14 14.04 6.11 -21.19
CA ALA A 14 14.96 5.18 -21.83
C ALA A 14 14.24 3.96 -22.47
N ALA A 15 13.09 3.58 -21.93
CA ALA A 15 12.22 2.56 -22.53
C ALA A 15 11.30 3.10 -23.66
N GLY A 16 11.43 4.37 -24.02
CA GLY A 16 10.69 5.00 -25.13
C GLY A 16 9.34 5.62 -24.73
N LEU A 17 9.07 5.79 -23.44
CA LEU A 17 7.84 6.43 -22.98
C LEU A 17 8.03 7.92 -22.79
N ASP A 18 7.13 8.74 -23.35
CA ASP A 18 7.07 10.18 -23.08
C ASP A 18 6.39 10.42 -21.72
N VAL A 19 7.19 10.65 -20.68
CA VAL A 19 6.71 10.83 -19.31
C VAL A 19 6.54 12.31 -18.96
N ARG A 20 7.53 13.15 -19.24
CA ARG A 20 7.57 14.55 -18.76
C ARG A 20 6.45 15.41 -19.30
N SER A 21 6.00 15.18 -20.54
CA SER A 21 4.88 15.92 -21.13
C SER A 21 3.52 15.57 -20.51
N ARG A 22 3.42 14.41 -19.83
CA ARG A 22 2.17 13.84 -19.33
C ARG A 22 2.07 13.85 -17.81
N LEU A 23 3.20 13.83 -17.11
CA LEU A 23 3.24 13.79 -15.65
C LEU A 23 2.91 15.16 -15.06
N GLN A 24 2.05 15.14 -14.04
CA GLN A 24 1.77 16.32 -13.22
C GLN A 24 2.07 16.00 -11.75
N ILE A 25 2.76 16.92 -11.10
CA ILE A 25 3.13 16.83 -9.68
C ILE A 25 2.40 17.95 -8.95
N SER A 26 1.63 17.57 -7.92
CA SER A 26 0.97 18.61 -7.11
C SER A 26 1.99 19.45 -6.35
N GLU A 27 1.83 20.76 -6.41
CA GLU A 27 2.67 21.74 -5.72
C GLU A 27 2.65 21.57 -4.20
N ILE A 28 1.56 21.01 -3.64
CA ILE A 28 1.39 20.80 -2.20
C ILE A 28 1.96 19.47 -1.67
N CYS A 29 2.51 18.62 -2.53
CA CYS A 29 3.13 17.37 -2.11
C CYS A 29 4.29 17.63 -1.14
N PRO A 30 4.33 16.95 0.03
CA PRO A 30 5.51 17.00 0.91
C PRO A 30 6.72 16.36 0.24
N LEU A 31 7.89 16.95 0.50
CA LEU A 31 9.17 16.42 0.04
C LEU A 31 9.71 15.38 1.02
N ILE A 32 10.29 14.31 0.49
CA ILE A 32 11.20 13.45 1.25
C ILE A 32 12.62 13.95 0.97
N LEU A 33 13.30 14.38 2.03
CA LEU A 33 14.64 14.94 1.98
C LEU A 33 15.63 14.03 2.75
N PRO A 34 16.95 14.19 2.59
CA PRO A 34 17.97 13.31 3.20
C PRO A 34 17.81 13.07 4.69
N TYR A 35 17.41 14.07 5.46
CA TYR A 35 17.22 13.92 6.90
C TYR A 35 16.08 12.98 7.27
N HIS A 36 15.03 12.86 6.45
CA HIS A 36 13.98 11.86 6.66
C HIS A 36 14.52 10.44 6.55
N VAL A 37 15.38 10.20 5.56
CA VAL A 37 16.04 8.90 5.35
C VAL A 37 16.99 8.59 6.51
N ALA A 38 17.77 9.59 6.97
CA ALA A 38 18.66 9.44 8.11
C ALA A 38 17.90 9.06 9.39
N ILE A 39 16.79 9.74 9.68
CA ILE A 39 15.95 9.46 10.85
C ILE A 39 15.32 8.06 10.76
N ASP A 40 14.79 7.67 9.61
CA ASP A 40 14.15 6.36 9.39
C ASP A 40 15.15 5.23 9.68
N LYS A 41 16.33 5.30 9.09
CA LYS A 41 17.43 4.35 9.32
C LYS A 41 17.89 4.31 10.77
N ALA A 42 18.10 5.47 11.39
CA ALA A 42 18.55 5.55 12.77
C ALA A 42 17.52 5.01 13.77
N ARG A 43 16.24 5.27 13.54
CA ARG A 43 15.12 4.71 14.35
C ARG A 43 15.05 3.19 14.26
N GLU A 44 15.16 2.63 13.06
CA GLU A 44 15.15 1.17 12.86
C GLU A 44 16.40 0.51 13.48
N ALA A 45 17.56 1.12 13.33
CA ALA A 45 18.79 0.62 13.97
C ALA A 45 18.66 0.59 15.49
N ARG A 46 18.12 1.64 16.11
CA ARG A 46 17.93 1.71 17.56
C ARG A 46 16.94 0.69 18.12
N LYS A 47 15.89 0.34 17.35
CA LYS A 47 14.87 -0.64 17.78
C LYS A 47 15.37 -2.09 17.79
N GLY A 48 16.44 -2.42 17.08
CA GLY A 48 17.00 -3.77 17.02
C GLY A 48 15.96 -4.81 16.61
N GLU A 49 15.68 -5.78 17.46
CA GLU A 49 14.68 -6.83 17.20
C GLU A 49 13.23 -6.31 17.15
N GLY A 50 12.93 -5.21 17.83
CA GLY A 50 11.61 -4.57 17.84
C GLY A 50 11.32 -3.67 16.63
N LYS A 51 12.13 -3.72 15.57
CA LYS A 51 11.95 -2.91 14.38
C LYS A 51 10.65 -3.25 13.64
N ILE A 52 10.02 -2.23 13.07
CA ILE A 52 8.81 -2.37 12.24
C ILE A 52 9.15 -3.02 10.89
N GLY A 53 10.39 -2.84 10.42
CA GLY A 53 10.85 -3.32 9.13
C GLY A 53 10.48 -2.34 8.00
N THR A 54 10.74 -1.05 8.21
CA THR A 54 10.52 0.00 7.20
C THR A 54 11.39 -0.23 5.96
N THR A 55 11.09 0.48 4.89
CA THR A 55 11.91 0.46 3.67
C THR A 55 13.19 1.30 3.81
N GLY A 56 13.35 2.07 4.89
CA GLY A 56 14.47 2.98 5.12
C GLY A 56 14.50 4.17 4.16
N ARG A 57 13.37 4.49 3.53
CA ARG A 57 13.26 5.57 2.53
C ARG A 57 12.74 6.89 3.09
N GLY A 58 12.55 7.00 4.40
CA GLY A 58 12.13 8.23 5.06
C GLY A 58 10.63 8.53 4.96
N ILE A 59 9.80 7.58 4.58
CA ILE A 59 8.35 7.77 4.42
C ILE A 59 7.70 8.17 5.75
N GLY A 60 7.95 7.40 6.82
CA GLY A 60 7.39 7.68 8.15
C GLY A 60 7.73 9.07 8.66
N PRO A 61 9.02 9.45 8.74
CA PRO A 61 9.43 10.79 9.13
C PRO A 61 8.82 11.92 8.27
N ALA A 62 8.65 11.73 6.96
CA ALA A 62 8.03 12.73 6.09
C ALA A 62 6.52 12.91 6.41
N TYR A 63 5.80 11.83 6.71
CA TYR A 63 4.41 11.91 7.19
C TYR A 63 4.32 12.57 8.58
N GLU A 64 5.26 12.28 9.48
CA GLU A 64 5.36 12.94 10.77
C GLU A 64 5.52 14.47 10.61
N ASP A 65 6.41 14.91 9.74
CA ASP A 65 6.60 16.33 9.47
C ASP A 65 5.38 16.98 8.82
N LYS A 66 4.71 16.28 7.90
CA LYS A 66 3.45 16.74 7.29
C LYS A 66 2.39 17.03 8.37
N VAL A 67 2.17 16.09 9.29
CA VAL A 67 1.16 16.23 10.34
C VAL A 67 1.57 17.25 11.40
N ALA A 68 2.87 17.34 11.71
CA ALA A 68 3.44 18.37 12.58
C ALA A 68 3.46 19.77 11.92
N ARG A 69 3.12 19.91 10.65
CA ARG A 69 3.04 21.15 9.88
C ARG A 69 4.39 21.84 9.68
N ARG A 70 5.50 21.07 9.67
CA ARG A 70 6.87 21.54 9.40
C ARG A 70 7.47 20.98 8.11
N ALA A 71 6.67 20.23 7.31
CA ALA A 71 7.13 19.66 6.05
C ALA A 71 7.45 20.76 5.02
N LEU A 72 8.57 20.60 4.30
CA LEU A 72 8.81 21.30 3.06
C LEU A 72 7.98 20.63 1.95
N ARG A 73 7.41 21.45 1.05
CA ARG A 73 6.57 21.01 -0.06
C ARG A 73 7.23 21.28 -1.40
N VAL A 74 6.72 20.69 -2.45
CA VAL A 74 7.23 20.89 -3.82
C VAL A 74 7.27 22.36 -4.20
N GLN A 75 6.24 23.15 -3.88
CA GLN A 75 6.20 24.60 -4.14
C GLN A 75 7.36 25.36 -3.47
N ASP A 76 7.86 24.90 -2.35
CA ASP A 76 8.94 25.58 -1.62
C ASP A 76 10.27 25.55 -2.39
N LEU A 77 10.46 24.56 -3.29
CA LEU A 77 11.63 24.47 -4.18
C LEU A 77 11.80 25.69 -5.08
N PHE A 78 10.72 26.44 -5.34
CA PHE A 78 10.70 27.58 -6.24
C PHE A 78 10.79 28.93 -5.50
N ASN A 79 10.98 28.88 -4.19
CA ASN A 79 11.27 30.05 -3.35
C ASN A 79 12.48 29.76 -2.45
N PRO A 80 13.72 29.95 -2.92
CA PRO A 80 14.92 29.58 -2.20
C PRO A 80 15.01 30.17 -0.80
N SER A 81 14.64 31.44 -0.60
CA SER A 81 14.69 32.08 0.72
C SER A 81 13.74 31.41 1.73
N LEU A 82 12.52 31.10 1.29
CA LEU A 82 11.53 30.40 2.15
C LEU A 82 11.95 28.93 2.39
N PHE A 83 12.56 28.31 1.37
CA PHE A 83 13.10 26.95 1.53
C PHE A 83 14.20 26.93 2.58
N ASP A 84 15.14 27.87 2.53
CA ASP A 84 16.26 27.96 3.48
C ASP A 84 15.77 28.22 4.91
N GLU A 85 14.81 29.10 5.10
CA GLU A 85 14.19 29.39 6.39
C GLU A 85 13.55 28.14 7.00
N LYS A 86 12.68 27.46 6.25
CA LYS A 86 12.00 26.23 6.69
C LYS A 86 12.98 25.09 6.93
N LEU A 87 14.00 24.95 6.07
CA LEU A 87 15.02 23.90 6.22
C LEU A 87 15.83 24.11 7.50
N ALA A 88 16.22 25.35 7.81
CA ALA A 88 16.93 25.65 9.03
C ALA A 88 16.13 25.29 10.28
N GLU A 89 14.84 25.66 10.32
CA GLU A 89 13.93 25.33 11.44
C GLU A 89 13.77 23.80 11.61
N VAL A 90 13.51 23.09 10.54
CA VAL A 90 13.25 21.63 10.62
C VAL A 90 14.51 20.84 10.94
N LEU A 91 15.68 21.28 10.45
CA LEU A 91 16.96 20.63 10.74
C LEU A 91 17.47 20.90 12.14
N ASP A 92 17.16 22.05 12.76
CA ASP A 92 17.47 22.28 14.17
C ASP A 92 16.84 21.16 15.04
N TYR A 93 15.55 20.90 14.82
CA TYR A 93 14.84 19.83 15.51
C TYR A 93 15.38 18.43 15.15
N HIS A 94 15.51 18.11 13.87
CA HIS A 94 15.87 16.76 13.44
C HIS A 94 17.34 16.42 13.76
N ASN A 95 18.25 17.35 13.67
CA ASN A 95 19.64 17.15 14.05
C ASN A 95 19.79 16.96 15.57
N PHE A 96 18.98 17.64 16.36
CA PHE A 96 18.93 17.35 17.80
C PHE A 96 18.48 15.91 18.06
N VAL A 97 17.40 15.45 17.38
CA VAL A 97 16.91 14.06 17.50
C VAL A 97 17.95 13.06 17.02
N LEU A 98 18.58 13.28 15.88
CA LEU A 98 19.62 12.42 15.34
C LEU A 98 20.81 12.29 16.31
N THR A 99 21.37 13.41 16.75
CA THR A 99 22.62 13.40 17.53
C THR A 99 22.40 13.07 19.00
N LYS A 100 21.39 13.64 19.65
CA LYS A 100 21.17 13.50 21.09
C LYS A 100 20.31 12.32 21.49
N TYR A 101 19.35 11.94 20.64
CA TYR A 101 18.45 10.84 20.94
C TYR A 101 18.79 9.53 20.23
N LEU A 102 19.13 9.60 18.95
CA LEU A 102 19.39 8.41 18.13
C LEU A 102 20.87 8.03 18.08
N GLY A 103 21.78 8.91 18.46
CA GLY A 103 23.23 8.67 18.42
C GLY A 103 23.77 8.56 16.98
N ALA A 104 23.12 9.23 16.04
CA ALA A 104 23.50 9.30 14.63
C ALA A 104 24.16 10.63 14.29
N GLU A 105 24.70 10.75 13.08
CA GLU A 105 25.32 11.99 12.61
C GLU A 105 24.27 13.03 12.24
N ALA A 106 24.63 14.31 12.38
CA ALA A 106 23.81 15.41 11.90
C ALA A 106 23.82 15.47 10.37
N VAL A 107 22.73 15.97 9.80
CA VAL A 107 22.60 16.21 8.36
C VAL A 107 22.93 17.66 8.04
N SER A 108 23.75 17.90 7.03
CA SER A 108 24.15 19.25 6.61
C SER A 108 23.01 19.97 5.89
N ALA A 109 22.68 21.18 6.35
CA ALA A 109 21.68 22.02 5.69
C ALA A 109 22.09 22.40 4.27
N ASP A 110 23.36 22.75 4.07
CA ASP A 110 23.88 23.14 2.76
C ASP A 110 23.80 22.00 1.76
N GLU A 111 24.16 20.77 2.16
CA GLU A 111 24.04 19.59 1.30
C GLU A 111 22.58 19.29 0.89
N VAL A 112 21.64 19.36 1.84
CA VAL A 112 20.22 19.13 1.56
C VAL A 112 19.71 20.20 0.60
N ARG A 113 20.05 21.47 0.85
CA ARG A 113 19.69 22.60 0.01
C ARG A 113 20.20 22.43 -1.39
N ASP A 114 21.50 22.23 -1.54
CA ASP A 114 22.17 22.13 -2.83
C ASP A 114 21.61 20.98 -3.68
N GLN A 115 21.37 19.81 -3.08
CA GLN A 115 20.72 18.68 -3.73
C GLN A 115 19.29 19.03 -4.18
N ALA A 116 18.49 19.65 -3.31
CA ALA A 116 17.11 20.01 -3.64
C ALA A 116 17.03 21.06 -4.76
N MET A 117 17.87 22.09 -4.68
CA MET A 117 17.91 23.17 -5.68
C MET A 117 18.46 22.70 -7.04
N ALA A 118 19.39 21.76 -7.06
CA ALA A 118 19.88 21.16 -8.30
C ALA A 118 18.78 20.37 -9.05
N LEU A 119 17.85 19.75 -8.34
CA LEU A 119 16.76 18.97 -8.93
C LEU A 119 15.52 19.81 -9.30
N ALA A 120 15.35 20.99 -8.69
CA ALA A 120 14.19 21.85 -8.87
C ALA A 120 13.90 22.22 -10.35
N PRO A 121 14.89 22.61 -11.19
CA PRO A 121 14.63 22.95 -12.59
C PRO A 121 14.06 21.78 -13.42
N ALA A 122 14.48 20.55 -13.12
CA ALA A 122 13.99 19.36 -13.83
C ALA A 122 12.53 19.00 -13.47
N ILE A 123 12.08 19.42 -12.30
CA ILE A 123 10.74 19.16 -11.78
C ILE A 123 9.76 20.27 -12.15
N ALA A 124 10.22 21.52 -12.22
CA ALA A 124 9.41 22.71 -12.42
C ALA A 124 8.35 22.62 -13.54
N PRO A 125 8.64 22.09 -14.74
CA PRO A 125 7.66 22.02 -15.83
C PRO A 125 6.45 21.12 -15.51
N MET A 126 6.65 20.14 -14.62
CA MET A 126 5.64 19.14 -14.23
C MET A 126 4.77 19.59 -13.06
N VAL A 127 5.16 20.64 -12.33
CA VAL A 127 4.43 21.10 -11.14
C VAL A 127 3.18 21.87 -11.55
N LYS A 128 2.04 21.46 -10.98
CA LYS A 128 0.71 21.98 -11.31
C LYS A 128 -0.20 22.03 -10.08
N ASP A 129 -1.24 22.87 -10.16
CA ASP A 129 -2.43 22.71 -9.31
C ASP A 129 -3.26 21.50 -9.79
N VAL A 130 -2.91 20.34 -9.27
CA VAL A 130 -3.51 19.07 -9.68
C VAL A 130 -4.98 19.00 -9.31
N SER A 131 -5.39 19.57 -8.17
CA SER A 131 -6.80 19.56 -7.76
C SER A 131 -7.69 20.30 -8.75
N SER A 132 -7.28 21.51 -9.17
CA SER A 132 -8.00 22.30 -10.19
C SER A 132 -8.03 21.60 -11.55
N ASN A 133 -6.94 20.95 -11.93
CA ASN A 133 -6.87 20.19 -13.18
C ASN A 133 -7.80 18.97 -13.15
N LEU A 134 -7.85 18.22 -12.05
CA LEU A 134 -8.77 17.11 -11.89
C LEU A 134 -10.23 17.55 -11.95
N TYR A 135 -10.56 18.69 -11.32
CA TYR A 135 -11.90 19.28 -11.42
C TYR A 135 -12.26 19.61 -12.87
N ALA A 136 -11.37 20.28 -13.61
CA ALA A 136 -11.59 20.60 -15.02
C ALA A 136 -11.81 19.34 -15.87
N MET A 137 -10.99 18.31 -15.69
CA MET A 137 -11.14 17.01 -16.36
C MET A 137 -12.48 16.35 -16.08
N GLN A 138 -12.98 16.44 -14.86
CA GLN A 138 -14.31 15.93 -14.49
C GLN A 138 -15.42 16.70 -15.20
N GLN A 139 -15.33 18.03 -15.29
CA GLN A 139 -16.30 18.85 -16.04
C GLN A 139 -16.30 18.52 -17.54
N GLU A 140 -15.18 18.09 -18.08
CA GLU A 140 -15.05 17.59 -19.46
C GLU A 140 -15.57 16.14 -19.62
N GLY A 141 -16.04 15.48 -18.58
CA GLY A 141 -16.50 14.10 -18.60
C GLY A 141 -15.38 13.06 -18.77
N LYS A 142 -14.14 13.40 -18.44
CA LYS A 142 -13.02 12.46 -18.48
C LYS A 142 -13.17 11.40 -17.39
N ARG A 143 -12.77 10.17 -17.71
CA ARG A 143 -12.65 9.10 -16.73
C ARG A 143 -11.33 9.22 -15.99
N ILE A 144 -11.38 9.22 -14.65
CA ILE A 144 -10.22 9.37 -13.79
C ILE A 144 -10.05 8.07 -12.99
N LEU A 145 -8.85 7.49 -13.03
CA LEU A 145 -8.48 6.36 -12.20
C LEU A 145 -7.63 6.85 -11.03
N PHE A 146 -8.10 6.62 -9.81
CA PHE A 146 -7.31 6.82 -8.59
C PHE A 146 -6.67 5.52 -8.19
N GLU A 147 -5.35 5.49 -8.18
CA GLU A 147 -4.56 4.34 -7.74
C GLU A 147 -3.90 4.66 -6.40
N GLY A 148 -4.22 3.83 -5.39
CA GLY A 148 -3.59 3.90 -4.08
C GLY A 148 -2.33 3.02 -4.01
N ALA A 149 -1.61 3.14 -2.91
CA ALA A 149 -0.47 2.30 -2.60
C ALA A 149 -0.74 1.46 -1.36
N GLN A 150 0.06 0.42 -1.14
CA GLN A 150 -0.03 -0.54 -0.01
C GLN A 150 -1.35 -1.35 -0.03
N GLY A 151 -2.06 -1.39 1.09
CA GLY A 151 -3.32 -2.13 1.23
C GLY A 151 -4.05 -1.80 2.53
N ALA A 152 -5.34 -2.12 2.60
CA ALA A 152 -6.22 -1.73 3.70
C ALA A 152 -5.73 -2.15 5.09
N LEU A 153 -5.09 -3.32 5.22
CA LEU A 153 -4.54 -3.78 6.51
C LEU A 153 -3.22 -3.11 6.90
N LEU A 154 -2.64 -2.30 6.01
CA LEU A 154 -1.48 -1.45 6.27
C LEU A 154 -1.87 0.01 6.51
N ASP A 155 -3.15 0.35 6.46
CA ASP A 155 -3.65 1.71 6.74
C ASP A 155 -3.30 2.12 8.18
N VAL A 156 -2.84 3.37 8.35
CA VAL A 156 -2.36 3.87 9.64
C VAL A 156 -3.44 3.87 10.72
N ASP A 157 -4.70 4.08 10.35
CA ASP A 157 -5.82 4.14 11.29
C ASP A 157 -6.53 2.79 11.43
N HIS A 158 -6.72 2.06 10.33
CA HIS A 158 -7.57 0.89 10.24
C HIS A 158 -6.81 -0.44 10.09
N GLY A 159 -5.51 -0.40 9.92
CA GLY A 159 -4.66 -1.58 9.78
C GLY A 159 -4.29 -2.25 11.09
N THR A 160 -3.33 -3.17 11.01
CA THR A 160 -2.80 -3.91 12.16
C THR A 160 -1.74 -3.10 12.91
N TYR A 161 -2.12 -1.93 13.41
CA TYR A 161 -1.22 -1.03 14.14
C TYR A 161 -0.51 -1.74 15.30
N PRO A 162 0.82 -1.58 15.50
CA PRO A 162 1.71 -0.61 14.84
C PRO A 162 2.37 -1.13 13.53
N PHE A 163 2.06 -2.31 13.06
CA PHE A 163 2.64 -2.90 11.85
C PHE A 163 1.90 -2.43 10.59
N VAL A 164 1.98 -1.14 10.33
CA VAL A 164 1.27 -0.40 9.27
C VAL A 164 2.24 0.57 8.57
N THR A 165 1.81 1.13 7.44
CA THR A 165 2.48 2.30 6.86
C THR A 165 2.05 3.58 7.59
N SER A 166 2.70 4.69 7.30
CA SER A 166 2.37 5.98 7.92
C SER A 166 1.26 6.74 7.15
N SER A 167 0.69 6.13 6.12
CA SER A 167 -0.34 6.73 5.29
C SER A 167 -1.69 6.03 5.45
N ASN A 168 -2.76 6.74 5.07
CA ASN A 168 -4.05 6.12 4.83
C ASN A 168 -4.03 5.41 3.48
N CYS A 169 -4.49 4.15 3.46
CA CYS A 169 -4.51 3.28 2.29
C CYS A 169 -5.93 2.91 1.85
N VAL A 170 -6.95 3.37 2.60
CA VAL A 170 -8.36 3.15 2.25
C VAL A 170 -8.78 4.06 1.11
N ALA A 171 -9.81 3.68 0.35
CA ALA A 171 -10.26 4.40 -0.85
C ALA A 171 -10.59 5.87 -0.58
N GLY A 172 -11.14 6.20 0.61
CA GLY A 172 -11.40 7.58 1.02
C GLY A 172 -10.16 8.48 1.03
N ALA A 173 -8.95 7.90 1.15
CA ALA A 173 -7.70 8.65 1.08
C ALA A 173 -7.44 9.28 -0.29
N ALA A 174 -8.02 8.74 -1.37
CA ALA A 174 -7.94 9.34 -2.71
C ALA A 174 -8.56 10.73 -2.73
N SER A 175 -9.72 10.91 -2.06
CA SER A 175 -10.38 12.21 -1.94
C SER A 175 -9.48 13.25 -1.26
N ALA A 176 -8.98 12.94 -0.05
CA ALA A 176 -8.12 13.84 0.70
C ALA A 176 -6.75 14.08 0.01
N GLY A 177 -6.17 13.02 -0.59
CA GLY A 177 -4.85 13.06 -1.21
C GLY A 177 -4.81 13.80 -2.55
N ALA A 178 -5.85 13.63 -3.38
CA ALA A 178 -5.93 14.25 -4.69
C ALA A 178 -6.69 15.59 -4.70
N GLY A 179 -7.37 15.93 -3.59
CA GLY A 179 -8.15 17.17 -3.49
C GLY A 179 -9.45 17.12 -4.30
N VAL A 180 -10.11 15.95 -4.34
CA VAL A 180 -11.41 15.76 -4.98
C VAL A 180 -12.48 15.48 -3.94
N GLY A 181 -13.74 15.82 -4.23
CA GLY A 181 -14.85 15.55 -3.31
C GLY A 181 -15.10 14.04 -3.17
N PRO A 182 -15.52 13.55 -1.97
CA PRO A 182 -15.73 12.11 -1.77
C PRO A 182 -16.83 11.52 -2.64
N GLN A 183 -17.80 12.32 -3.08
CA GLN A 183 -18.88 11.91 -3.98
C GLN A 183 -18.44 11.74 -5.45
N GLN A 184 -17.16 12.07 -5.73
CA GLN A 184 -16.56 11.92 -7.06
C GLN A 184 -15.84 10.58 -7.23
N LEU A 185 -15.94 9.70 -6.24
CA LEU A 185 -15.47 8.32 -6.31
C LEU A 185 -16.66 7.41 -6.64
N ASP A 186 -16.94 7.25 -7.93
CA ASP A 186 -18.13 6.56 -8.41
C ASP A 186 -18.06 5.03 -8.22
N TYR A 187 -16.85 4.47 -8.30
CA TYR A 187 -16.63 3.04 -8.25
C TYR A 187 -15.31 2.72 -7.54
N VAL A 188 -15.34 1.77 -6.61
CA VAL A 188 -14.15 1.31 -5.88
C VAL A 188 -13.86 -0.14 -6.23
N LEU A 189 -12.78 -0.38 -6.97
CA LEU A 189 -12.30 -1.73 -7.28
C LEU A 189 -11.32 -2.20 -6.19
N GLY A 190 -11.70 -3.25 -5.48
CA GLY A 190 -10.82 -3.91 -4.52
C GLY A 190 -9.98 -5.00 -5.19
N ILE A 191 -8.65 -4.86 -5.16
CA ILE A 191 -7.75 -5.88 -5.69
C ILE A 191 -7.28 -6.77 -4.54
N THR A 192 -7.49 -8.07 -4.70
CA THR A 192 -7.03 -9.09 -3.73
C THR A 192 -6.46 -10.30 -4.47
N LYS A 193 -5.60 -11.06 -3.80
CA LYS A 193 -5.15 -12.36 -4.33
C LYS A 193 -6.14 -13.45 -3.92
N ALA A 194 -6.09 -14.60 -4.57
CA ALA A 194 -6.84 -15.79 -4.17
C ALA A 194 -6.31 -16.45 -2.89
N TYR A 195 -5.29 -15.91 -2.26
CA TYR A 195 -4.70 -16.30 -0.97
C TYR A 195 -4.17 -15.05 -0.28
N THR A 196 -3.78 -15.16 0.99
CA THR A 196 -3.30 -14.00 1.74
C THR A 196 -1.78 -13.95 1.80
N THR A 197 -1.22 -12.75 1.71
CA THR A 197 0.22 -12.52 1.88
C THR A 197 0.50 -11.34 2.80
N ARG A 198 1.62 -11.40 3.53
CA ARG A 198 2.10 -10.31 4.37
C ARG A 198 3.60 -10.12 4.23
N VAL A 199 4.05 -8.87 4.13
CA VAL A 199 5.46 -8.48 4.21
C VAL A 199 5.78 -7.98 5.62
N GLY A 200 6.93 -8.41 6.17
CA GLY A 200 7.42 -7.93 7.47
C GLY A 200 6.68 -8.52 8.67
N SER A 201 6.85 -7.86 9.79
CA SER A 201 6.32 -8.28 11.08
C SER A 201 4.82 -8.03 11.22
N GLY A 202 4.25 -8.50 12.33
CA GLY A 202 2.85 -8.36 12.68
C GLY A 202 2.05 -9.65 12.57
N PRO A 203 0.84 -9.67 13.13
CA PRO A 203 0.01 -10.87 13.21
C PRO A 203 -0.53 -11.26 11.83
N PHE A 204 -0.64 -12.56 11.62
CA PHE A 204 -1.16 -13.15 10.38
C PHE A 204 -1.91 -14.45 10.74
N PRO A 205 -3.20 -14.39 11.11
CA PRO A 205 -3.93 -15.54 11.65
C PRO A 205 -4.01 -16.75 10.72
N THR A 206 -4.09 -16.53 9.40
CA THR A 206 -4.20 -17.62 8.41
C THR A 206 -2.85 -18.02 7.81
N GLU A 207 -1.72 -17.59 8.41
CA GLU A 207 -0.37 -17.92 7.94
C GLU A 207 -0.10 -19.42 7.90
N LEU A 208 0.62 -19.85 6.88
CA LEU A 208 1.08 -21.21 6.66
C LEU A 208 2.60 -21.25 6.71
N VAL A 209 3.13 -22.03 7.66
CA VAL A 209 4.57 -22.26 7.84
C VAL A 209 5.00 -23.67 7.40
N ASP A 210 4.17 -24.30 6.57
CA ASP A 210 4.29 -25.65 6.06
C ASP A 210 4.64 -25.70 4.56
N GLU A 211 4.53 -26.88 3.95
CA GLU A 211 4.80 -27.12 2.54
C GLU A 211 3.82 -26.33 1.63
N ILE A 212 2.57 -26.15 2.06
CA ILE A 212 1.58 -25.39 1.30
C ILE A 212 1.97 -23.90 1.27
N GLY A 213 2.34 -23.34 2.43
CA GLY A 213 2.82 -21.96 2.50
C GLY A 213 4.05 -21.73 1.62
N THR A 214 4.99 -22.69 1.61
CA THR A 214 6.18 -22.67 0.75
C THR A 214 5.80 -22.74 -0.74
N ARG A 215 4.84 -23.60 -1.09
CA ARG A 215 4.31 -23.73 -2.45
C ARG A 215 3.68 -22.42 -2.93
N LEU A 216 2.80 -21.79 -2.12
CA LEU A 216 2.18 -20.51 -2.45
C LEU A 216 3.23 -19.41 -2.69
N ALA A 217 4.25 -19.35 -1.84
CA ALA A 217 5.34 -18.38 -1.98
C ALA A 217 6.15 -18.57 -3.27
N THR A 218 6.45 -19.83 -3.61
CA THR A 218 7.28 -20.19 -4.77
C THR A 218 6.55 -19.99 -6.09
N ILE A 219 5.35 -20.55 -6.24
CA ILE A 219 4.53 -20.45 -7.46
C ILE A 219 4.06 -18.99 -7.63
N GLY A 220 3.62 -18.38 -6.54
CA GLY A 220 3.18 -16.99 -6.52
C GLY A 220 4.31 -15.97 -6.69
N LYS A 221 5.60 -16.38 -6.66
CA LYS A 221 6.76 -15.48 -6.70
C LYS A 221 6.64 -14.35 -5.68
N GLU A 222 6.34 -14.73 -4.42
CA GLU A 222 5.96 -13.77 -3.38
C GLU A 222 7.19 -13.09 -2.76
N PHE A 223 7.66 -12.06 -3.46
CA PHE A 223 8.73 -11.17 -3.03
C PHE A 223 8.25 -9.71 -3.09
N GLY A 224 8.74 -8.87 -2.20
CA GLY A 224 8.48 -7.45 -2.21
C GLY A 224 9.13 -6.79 -3.43
N SER A 225 8.35 -6.06 -4.24
CA SER A 225 8.83 -5.43 -5.48
C SER A 225 9.99 -4.43 -5.24
N VAL A 226 9.98 -3.74 -4.11
CA VAL A 226 10.98 -2.70 -3.77
C VAL A 226 12.17 -3.26 -3.01
N THR A 227 11.95 -4.18 -2.07
CA THR A 227 12.97 -4.65 -1.12
C THR A 227 13.45 -6.07 -1.41
N GLY A 228 12.79 -6.80 -2.32
CA GLY A 228 13.06 -8.22 -2.58
C GLY A 228 12.77 -9.14 -1.39
N ARG A 229 12.19 -8.64 -0.28
CA ARG A 229 11.91 -9.45 0.90
C ARG A 229 10.86 -10.51 0.60
N PRO A 230 11.04 -11.76 1.09
CA PRO A 230 10.03 -12.79 0.96
C PRO A 230 8.75 -12.36 1.69
N ARG A 231 7.61 -12.66 1.11
CA ARG A 231 6.31 -12.49 1.73
C ARG A 231 5.91 -13.79 2.44
N ARG A 232 5.36 -13.65 3.62
CA ARG A 232 4.66 -14.72 4.35
C ARG A 232 3.38 -15.02 3.62
N CYS A 233 3.01 -16.29 3.47
CA CYS A 233 1.82 -16.72 2.74
C CYS A 233 0.87 -17.48 3.68
N GLY A 234 -0.42 -17.44 3.37
CA GLY A 234 -1.44 -18.13 4.14
C GLY A 234 -2.74 -18.29 3.35
N TRP A 235 -3.66 -19.04 3.93
CA TRP A 235 -4.98 -19.19 3.36
C TRP A 235 -5.71 -17.87 3.22
N PHE A 236 -6.61 -17.80 2.27
CA PHE A 236 -7.43 -16.61 2.04
C PHE A 236 -8.20 -16.23 3.30
N ASP A 237 -8.03 -14.99 3.77
CA ASP A 237 -8.68 -14.48 4.97
C ASP A 237 -9.93 -13.65 4.59
N GLY A 238 -11.06 -14.34 4.47
CA GLY A 238 -12.33 -13.73 4.11
C GLY A 238 -12.84 -12.74 5.16
N ALA A 239 -12.59 -12.99 6.44
CA ALA A 239 -13.00 -12.09 7.50
C ALA A 239 -12.18 -10.79 7.53
N ALA A 240 -10.90 -10.86 7.18
CA ALA A 240 -10.07 -9.67 6.96
C ALA A 240 -10.52 -8.90 5.71
N LEU A 241 -10.82 -9.61 4.61
CA LEU A 241 -11.36 -8.97 3.40
C LEU A 241 -12.72 -8.33 3.65
N LYS A 242 -13.60 -8.96 4.43
CA LYS A 242 -14.89 -8.39 4.83
C LYS A 242 -14.75 -7.03 5.51
N ARG A 243 -13.75 -6.87 6.39
CA ARG A 243 -13.41 -5.56 6.95
C ARG A 243 -12.96 -4.58 5.89
N SER A 244 -12.06 -5.01 5.00
CA SER A 244 -11.54 -4.17 3.92
C SER A 244 -12.65 -3.70 2.98
N VAL A 245 -13.59 -4.58 2.63
CA VAL A 245 -14.78 -4.25 1.80
C VAL A 245 -15.60 -3.14 2.45
N ARG A 246 -15.88 -3.26 3.75
CA ARG A 246 -16.68 -2.26 4.49
C ARG A 246 -15.96 -0.90 4.60
N LEU A 247 -14.65 -0.92 4.91
CA LEU A 247 -13.85 0.30 5.07
C LEU A 247 -13.72 1.10 3.78
N ASN A 248 -13.65 0.41 2.65
CA ASN A 248 -13.40 1.03 1.35
C ASN A 248 -14.68 1.28 0.56
N GLY A 249 -15.83 0.76 0.97
CA GLY A 249 -17.05 0.82 0.17
C GLY A 249 -16.87 0.13 -1.19
N ILE A 250 -16.22 -1.05 -1.19
CA ILE A 250 -15.86 -1.78 -2.42
C ILE A 250 -17.09 -2.01 -3.30
N SER A 251 -17.01 -1.60 -4.55
CA SER A 251 -18.04 -1.79 -5.58
C SER A 251 -17.83 -3.04 -6.43
N GLY A 252 -16.62 -3.57 -6.48
CA GLY A 252 -16.25 -4.80 -7.17
C GLY A 252 -14.94 -5.35 -6.66
N LEU A 253 -14.73 -6.67 -6.77
CA LEU A 253 -13.48 -7.33 -6.40
C LEU A 253 -12.78 -7.88 -7.65
N CYS A 254 -11.48 -7.60 -7.76
CA CYS A 254 -10.58 -8.25 -8.69
C CYS A 254 -9.75 -9.28 -7.93
N ILE A 255 -10.01 -10.57 -8.14
CA ILE A 255 -9.27 -11.67 -7.51
C ILE A 255 -8.16 -12.09 -8.47
N THR A 256 -6.93 -11.93 -8.02
CA THR A 256 -5.72 -12.23 -8.82
C THR A 256 -5.04 -13.52 -8.32
N LYS A 257 -4.16 -14.08 -9.15
CA LYS A 257 -3.33 -15.25 -8.79
C LYS A 257 -4.14 -16.48 -8.39
N LEU A 258 -5.28 -16.71 -9.03
CA LEU A 258 -6.07 -17.92 -8.83
C LEU A 258 -5.29 -19.18 -9.23
N ASP A 259 -4.49 -19.06 -10.28
CA ASP A 259 -3.59 -20.09 -10.83
C ASP A 259 -2.56 -20.63 -9.82
N VAL A 260 -2.22 -19.87 -8.79
CA VAL A 260 -1.31 -20.32 -7.72
C VAL A 260 -1.93 -21.47 -6.90
N LEU A 261 -3.26 -21.56 -6.88
CA LEU A 261 -4.00 -22.62 -6.19
C LEU A 261 -4.20 -23.88 -7.04
N ASP A 262 -3.88 -23.84 -8.35
CA ASP A 262 -4.01 -25.01 -9.26
C ASP A 262 -3.23 -26.21 -8.72
N GLY A 263 -3.84 -27.39 -8.77
CA GLY A 263 -3.24 -28.66 -8.32
C GLY A 263 -3.24 -28.88 -6.80
N LEU A 264 -3.95 -28.04 -6.02
CA LEU A 264 -4.25 -28.34 -4.63
C LEU A 264 -5.47 -29.27 -4.55
N GLU A 265 -5.41 -30.31 -3.72
CA GLU A 265 -6.54 -31.23 -3.49
C GLU A 265 -7.64 -30.57 -2.65
N THR A 266 -7.22 -29.81 -1.63
CA THR A 266 -8.10 -29.04 -0.75
C THR A 266 -7.56 -27.63 -0.56
N ILE A 267 -8.48 -26.68 -0.38
CA ILE A 267 -8.20 -25.27 -0.12
C ILE A 267 -8.98 -24.89 1.13
N GLN A 268 -8.38 -24.07 2.01
CA GLN A 268 -9.10 -23.57 3.17
C GLN A 268 -9.36 -22.08 3.06
N LEU A 269 -10.54 -21.67 3.51
CA LEU A 269 -11.02 -20.29 3.51
C LEU A 269 -11.23 -19.83 4.96
N GLY A 270 -10.59 -18.75 5.38
CA GLY A 270 -10.84 -18.10 6.66
C GLY A 270 -12.20 -17.39 6.67
N VAL A 271 -13.18 -17.95 7.36
CA VAL A 271 -14.55 -17.40 7.43
C VAL A 271 -14.81 -16.55 8.69
N GLY A 272 -13.90 -16.57 9.63
CA GLY A 272 -13.99 -15.82 10.88
C GLY A 272 -12.85 -16.13 11.83
N TYR A 273 -13.00 -15.68 13.07
CA TYR A 273 -12.04 -15.92 14.16
C TYR A 273 -12.75 -16.29 15.45
N ARG A 274 -12.05 -17.05 16.30
CA ARG A 274 -12.38 -17.16 17.72
C ARG A 274 -11.46 -16.23 18.51
N VAL A 275 -12.06 -15.29 19.22
CA VAL A 275 -11.34 -14.34 20.10
C VAL A 275 -11.97 -14.47 21.48
N ASN A 276 -11.20 -14.91 22.48
CA ASN A 276 -11.70 -15.20 23.84
C ASN A 276 -12.90 -16.16 23.87
N GLY A 277 -12.92 -17.16 22.95
CA GLY A 277 -14.02 -18.12 22.81
C GLY A 277 -15.22 -17.66 21.99
N GLU A 278 -15.36 -16.37 21.72
CA GLU A 278 -16.43 -15.81 20.89
C GLU A 278 -16.09 -15.87 19.40
N PHE A 279 -17.08 -16.20 18.57
CA PHE A 279 -16.95 -16.14 17.12
C PHE A 279 -17.09 -14.69 16.62
N ARG A 280 -16.22 -14.29 15.73
CA ARG A 280 -16.25 -13.00 15.02
C ARG A 280 -16.05 -13.22 13.53
N ASP A 281 -16.93 -12.64 12.72
CA ASP A 281 -16.92 -12.72 11.26
C ASP A 281 -16.15 -11.59 10.59
N VAL A 282 -15.45 -10.79 11.39
CA VAL A 282 -14.65 -9.63 10.94
C VAL A 282 -13.37 -9.53 11.75
N LEU A 283 -12.25 -9.18 11.10
CA LEU A 283 -10.96 -8.99 11.75
C LEU A 283 -11.04 -7.99 12.93
N PRO A 284 -10.55 -8.31 14.12
CA PRO A 284 -10.48 -7.35 15.23
C PRO A 284 -9.49 -6.22 14.94
N TYR A 285 -9.59 -5.11 15.67
CA TYR A 285 -8.65 -4.00 15.55
C TYR A 285 -7.39 -4.20 16.39
N GLY A 286 -6.25 -3.74 15.84
CA GLY A 286 -4.95 -3.70 16.49
C GLY A 286 -4.22 -5.04 16.51
N ALA A 287 -2.89 -4.97 16.43
CA ALA A 287 -2.05 -6.16 16.32
C ALA A 287 -2.20 -7.13 17.47
N HIS A 288 -2.40 -6.64 18.71
CA HIS A 288 -2.56 -7.50 19.89
C HIS A 288 -3.80 -8.40 19.79
N ALA A 289 -4.95 -7.81 19.44
CA ALA A 289 -6.20 -8.59 19.32
C ALA A 289 -6.15 -9.54 18.11
N VAL A 290 -5.51 -9.12 17.01
CA VAL A 290 -5.34 -9.98 15.83
C VAL A 290 -4.39 -11.15 16.14
N ALA A 291 -3.35 -10.94 16.94
CA ALA A 291 -2.43 -12.01 17.34
C ALA A 291 -3.09 -13.10 18.21
N GLN A 292 -4.16 -12.74 18.93
CA GLN A 292 -4.94 -13.68 19.74
C GLN A 292 -6.08 -14.34 18.96
N ALA A 293 -6.35 -13.88 17.75
CA ALA A 293 -7.43 -14.37 16.91
C ALA A 293 -7.06 -15.74 16.31
N GLN A 294 -7.83 -16.78 16.65
CA GLN A 294 -7.67 -18.09 16.05
C GLN A 294 -8.56 -18.18 14.82
N PRO A 295 -8.02 -18.44 13.62
CA PRO A 295 -8.82 -18.49 12.40
C PRO A 295 -9.80 -19.67 12.44
N VAL A 296 -11.01 -19.43 11.99
CA VAL A 296 -12.00 -20.46 11.69
C VAL A 296 -11.92 -20.71 10.20
N LEU A 297 -11.43 -21.89 9.85
CA LEU A 297 -11.21 -22.30 8.47
C LEU A 297 -12.32 -23.23 8.01
N GLU A 298 -12.77 -23.01 6.78
CA GLU A 298 -13.71 -23.86 6.05
C GLU A 298 -12.95 -24.56 4.92
N GLU A 299 -13.06 -25.88 4.85
CA GLU A 299 -12.41 -26.67 3.80
C GLU A 299 -13.27 -26.72 2.55
N LEU A 300 -12.65 -26.46 1.39
CA LEU A 300 -13.26 -26.49 0.08
C LEU A 300 -12.48 -27.45 -0.84
N PRO A 301 -13.13 -28.10 -1.81
CA PRO A 301 -12.44 -28.86 -2.82
C PRO A 301 -11.50 -27.97 -3.64
N GLY A 302 -10.29 -28.44 -3.88
CA GLY A 302 -9.38 -27.84 -4.86
C GLY A 302 -9.68 -28.32 -6.28
N TRP A 303 -8.78 -28.04 -7.20
CA TRP A 303 -8.89 -28.43 -8.62
C TRP A 303 -7.52 -28.79 -9.17
N SER A 304 -7.50 -29.70 -10.13
CA SER A 304 -6.28 -30.17 -10.80
C SER A 304 -5.99 -29.47 -12.11
N GLU A 305 -7.02 -28.90 -12.73
CA GLU A 305 -6.94 -28.24 -14.02
C GLU A 305 -6.24 -26.89 -13.89
N SER A 306 -5.55 -26.45 -14.95
CA SER A 306 -4.94 -25.13 -14.98
C SER A 306 -5.97 -24.03 -15.21
N THR A 307 -5.90 -22.98 -14.40
CA THR A 307 -6.69 -21.75 -14.58
C THR A 307 -5.96 -20.66 -15.36
N VAL A 308 -4.69 -20.91 -15.72
CA VAL A 308 -3.85 -19.96 -16.46
C VAL A 308 -4.45 -19.63 -17.83
N GLY A 309 -4.63 -18.33 -18.11
CA GLY A 309 -5.10 -17.86 -19.41
C GLY A 309 -6.60 -18.04 -19.67
N ILE A 310 -7.39 -18.52 -18.68
CA ILE A 310 -8.85 -18.57 -18.79
C ILE A 310 -9.40 -17.16 -18.61
N THR A 311 -10.10 -16.66 -19.63
CA THR A 311 -10.69 -15.31 -19.65
C THR A 311 -12.20 -15.30 -19.48
N GLU A 312 -12.85 -16.48 -19.51
CA GLU A 312 -14.29 -16.63 -19.37
C GLU A 312 -14.61 -17.39 -18.08
N TYR A 313 -15.45 -16.85 -17.24
CA TYR A 313 -15.82 -17.43 -15.95
C TYR A 313 -16.35 -18.85 -16.04
N ASP A 314 -17.22 -19.11 -17.01
CA ASP A 314 -17.86 -20.43 -17.19
C ASP A 314 -16.88 -21.53 -17.65
N LYS A 315 -15.69 -21.12 -18.12
CA LYS A 315 -14.62 -22.06 -18.50
C LYS A 315 -13.68 -22.44 -17.33
N LEU A 316 -13.82 -21.76 -16.20
CA LEU A 316 -13.09 -22.16 -15.00
C LEU A 316 -13.54 -23.54 -14.51
N PRO A 317 -12.65 -24.35 -13.90
CA PRO A 317 -13.02 -25.56 -13.19
C PRO A 317 -14.18 -25.31 -12.21
N GLU A 318 -15.09 -26.26 -12.07
CA GLU A 318 -16.27 -26.09 -11.19
C GLU A 318 -15.86 -25.79 -9.75
N ALA A 319 -14.83 -26.45 -9.22
CA ALA A 319 -14.32 -26.19 -7.87
C ALA A 319 -13.74 -24.77 -7.73
N ALA A 320 -13.05 -24.27 -8.76
CA ALA A 320 -12.53 -22.89 -8.77
C ALA A 320 -13.69 -21.85 -8.75
N ARG A 321 -14.76 -22.09 -9.51
CA ARG A 321 -15.95 -21.23 -9.48
C ARG A 321 -16.62 -21.25 -8.10
N ARG A 322 -16.81 -22.44 -7.53
CA ARG A 322 -17.36 -22.59 -6.15
C ARG A 322 -16.50 -21.88 -5.11
N TYR A 323 -15.18 -21.94 -5.25
CA TYR A 323 -14.26 -21.22 -4.38
C TYR A 323 -14.51 -19.70 -4.46
N LEU A 324 -14.58 -19.14 -5.68
CA LEU A 324 -14.82 -17.71 -5.90
C LEU A 324 -16.20 -17.28 -5.37
N GLU A 325 -17.22 -18.06 -5.59
CA GLU A 325 -18.57 -17.83 -5.07
C GLU A 325 -18.58 -17.84 -3.54
N ARG A 326 -17.90 -18.82 -2.95
CA ARG A 326 -17.81 -18.91 -1.49
C ARG A 326 -17.02 -17.77 -0.86
N VAL A 327 -15.96 -17.29 -1.52
CA VAL A 327 -15.24 -16.08 -1.13
C VAL A 327 -16.19 -14.88 -1.10
N ALA A 328 -16.98 -14.71 -2.13
CA ALA A 328 -17.95 -13.63 -2.22
C ALA A 328 -18.99 -13.66 -1.09
N GLU A 329 -19.54 -14.83 -0.80
CA GLU A 329 -20.47 -15.03 0.33
C GLU A 329 -19.81 -14.70 1.67
N ALA A 330 -18.57 -15.17 1.91
CA ALA A 330 -17.84 -14.95 3.15
C ALA A 330 -17.62 -13.46 3.45
N VAL A 331 -17.43 -12.64 2.42
CA VAL A 331 -17.29 -11.19 2.58
C VAL A 331 -18.61 -10.44 2.62
N SER A 332 -19.74 -11.14 2.53
CA SER A 332 -21.12 -10.60 2.51
C SER A 332 -21.33 -9.60 1.36
N TYR A 333 -20.78 -9.94 0.20
CA TYR A 333 -20.94 -9.15 -1.00
C TYR A 333 -22.18 -9.65 -1.77
N THR A 334 -23.32 -9.02 -1.55
CA THR A 334 -24.62 -9.41 -2.14
C THR A 334 -24.77 -9.04 -3.61
N HIS A 335 -23.85 -8.30 -4.18
CA HIS A 335 -23.86 -7.91 -5.58
C HIS A 335 -22.55 -8.31 -6.26
N LEU A 336 -22.32 -9.62 -6.41
CA LEU A 336 -21.49 -10.11 -7.49
C LEU A 336 -22.24 -9.84 -8.81
N THR A 337 -22.21 -8.63 -9.29
CA THR A 337 -22.32 -8.44 -10.72
C THR A 337 -21.02 -8.98 -11.31
N LEU A 338 -21.04 -10.28 -11.61
CA LEU A 338 -20.07 -10.78 -12.56
C LEU A 338 -20.19 -9.92 -13.82
N PRO A 339 -19.25 -9.04 -14.08
CA PRO A 339 -18.13 -9.41 -14.93
C PRO A 339 -16.85 -8.68 -14.56
N THR A 340 -16.25 -8.95 -13.43
CA THR A 340 -14.93 -8.39 -13.20
C THR A 340 -14.06 -9.37 -12.42
N ILE A 341 -13.98 -10.61 -12.91
CA ILE A 341 -12.79 -11.40 -12.70
C ILE A 341 -11.89 -11.05 -13.88
N LEU A 342 -11.10 -9.99 -13.73
CA LEU A 342 -9.92 -9.79 -14.53
C LEU A 342 -8.92 -10.85 -14.04
N LEU A 343 -8.90 -11.98 -14.74
CA LEU A 343 -7.83 -12.95 -14.62
C LEU A 343 -6.62 -12.33 -15.34
N VAL A 344 -5.69 -11.78 -14.59
CA VAL A 344 -4.40 -11.29 -15.09
C VAL A 344 -3.32 -12.26 -14.69
#